data_87097ea4dfeb15e85c5503e3c4f12d54
#
_entry.id   87097ea4dfeb15e85c5503e3c4f12d54
#
_cell.length_a   1.000
_cell.length_b   1.000
_cell.length_c   1.000
_cell.angle_alpha   90.00
_cell.angle_beta   90.00
_cell.angle_gamma   90.00
#
_symmetry.space_group_name_H-M   'P 1'
#
loop_
_entity.id
_entity.type
_entity.pdbx_description
1 polymer ?
#
loop_
_entity_poly.entity_id
_entity_poly.type
_entity_poly.pdbx_seq_one_letter_code
_entity_poly.pdbx_strand_id
1 'polypeptide(L)'
;YGTSIIKLKDWSERQGEGMSSDDVVGALTMQTRQLVKDGQVMLFAPPMITGYGASNGFEFNLQDKTGGDLDRFFEVAQQFLGVLNQRPEIMYAMTTFNPNFPQYMVDIDAAKCKQAGLSPSDILTTLQGYFGGLYASNFNRFGKLYRVMIQADPEARISPESLNGIMVRNGTEMAPITQFMSLRKIYGPDNINRFNMYTSMKVSGMPKPGVSSGEAIKAIEEVASQMLPTGYGFEFSSLSREEQSTG
;
A
#
# COMPACT_ATOMS: atom_id res chain seq x y z
N TYR A 1 5.10 6.06 1.61
CA TYR A 1 4.66 5.09 2.62
C TYR A 1 5.85 4.48 3.34
N GLY A 2 5.67 4.14 4.61
CA GLY A 2 6.64 3.40 5.41
C GLY A 2 5.93 2.36 6.26
N THR A 3 6.56 1.21 6.48
CA THR A 3 6.06 0.17 7.37
C THR A 3 7.10 -0.08 8.45
N SER A 4 6.67 -0.15 9.70
CA SER A 4 7.52 -0.47 10.83
C SER A 4 6.93 -1.66 11.60
N ILE A 5 7.79 -2.59 11.98
CA ILE A 5 7.39 -3.74 12.80
C ILE A 5 7.91 -3.50 14.21
N ILE A 6 6.99 -3.39 15.16
CA ILE A 6 7.29 -3.20 16.58
C ILE A 6 7.26 -4.56 17.25
N LYS A 7 8.43 -5.04 17.67
CA LYS A 7 8.53 -6.27 18.47
C LYS A 7 8.36 -5.92 19.94
N LEU A 8 7.33 -6.46 20.54
CA LEU A 8 7.10 -6.33 21.99
C LEU A 8 8.05 -7.28 22.76
N LYS A 9 8.25 -7.02 24.04
CA LYS A 9 8.93 -7.92 24.96
C LYS A 9 8.20 -9.24 25.09
N ASP A 10 8.83 -10.25 25.65
CA ASP A 10 8.24 -11.55 25.91
C ASP A 10 6.98 -11.44 26.77
N TRP A 11 6.05 -12.39 26.63
CA TRP A 11 4.81 -12.46 27.42
C TRP A 11 5.05 -12.50 28.91
N SER A 12 6.13 -13.19 29.35
CA SER A 12 6.54 -13.26 30.74
C SER A 12 6.91 -11.92 31.36
N GLU A 13 7.34 -10.98 30.53
CA GLU A 13 7.71 -9.61 30.94
C GLU A 13 6.56 -8.59 30.83
N ARG A 14 5.39 -9.01 30.33
CA ARG A 14 4.25 -8.15 30.02
C ARG A 14 2.96 -8.66 30.64
N GLN A 15 2.97 -9.05 31.92
CA GLN A 15 1.82 -9.60 32.63
C GLN A 15 0.99 -8.54 33.39
N GLY A 16 1.36 -7.25 33.31
CA GLY A 16 0.64 -6.15 33.94
C GLY A 16 -0.58 -5.69 33.17
N GLU A 17 -1.48 -4.99 33.87
CA GLU A 17 -2.61 -4.31 33.27
C GLU A 17 -2.12 -3.25 32.24
N GLY A 18 -2.76 -3.16 31.08
CA GLY A 18 -2.33 -2.23 30.00
C GLY A 18 -1.12 -2.71 29.17
N MET A 19 -0.65 -3.96 29.36
CA MET A 19 0.52 -4.51 28.67
C MET A 19 0.16 -5.52 27.57
N SER A 20 -1.09 -5.73 27.26
CA SER A 20 -1.51 -6.55 26.13
C SER A 20 -1.12 -5.91 24.79
N SER A 21 -1.10 -6.68 23.72
CA SER A 21 -0.85 -6.13 22.38
C SER A 21 -1.90 -5.09 22.00
N ASP A 22 -3.15 -5.31 22.36
CA ASP A 22 -4.26 -4.42 22.02
C ASP A 22 -4.21 -3.12 22.83
N ASP A 23 -3.83 -3.19 24.12
CA ASP A 23 -3.60 -2.01 24.96
C ASP A 23 -2.47 -1.14 24.40
N VAL A 24 -1.36 -1.78 23.97
CA VAL A 24 -0.22 -1.07 23.37
C VAL A 24 -0.63 -0.42 22.04
N VAL A 25 -1.38 -1.11 21.18
CA VAL A 25 -1.91 -0.57 19.93
C VAL A 25 -2.82 0.64 20.22
N GLY A 26 -3.73 0.52 21.20
CA GLY A 26 -4.61 1.62 21.62
C GLY A 26 -3.83 2.84 22.10
N ALA A 27 -2.90 2.65 23.02
CA ALA A 27 -2.07 3.71 23.59
C ALA A 27 -1.22 4.43 22.52
N LEU A 28 -0.54 3.65 21.66
CA LEU A 28 0.27 4.20 20.58
C LEU A 28 -0.58 4.92 19.53
N THR A 29 -1.78 4.43 19.22
CA THR A 29 -2.71 5.10 18.31
C THR A 29 -3.12 6.48 18.83
N MET A 30 -3.39 6.59 20.13
CA MET A 30 -3.70 7.89 20.74
C MET A 30 -2.50 8.85 20.71
N GLN A 31 -1.31 8.34 21.03
CA GLN A 31 -0.09 9.17 21.04
C GLN A 31 0.29 9.63 19.63
N THR A 32 0.25 8.75 18.63
CA THR A 32 0.61 9.10 17.25
C THR A 32 -0.35 10.12 16.64
N ARG A 33 -1.65 10.07 16.96
CA ARG A 33 -2.63 11.11 16.55
C ARG A 33 -2.29 12.50 17.11
N GLN A 34 -1.68 12.57 18.29
CA GLN A 34 -1.27 13.83 18.89
C GLN A 34 0.06 14.34 18.33
N LEU A 35 1.01 13.47 18.10
CA LEU A 35 2.39 13.81 17.74
C LEU A 35 2.60 13.97 16.23
N VAL A 36 1.96 13.14 15.42
CA VAL A 36 2.14 13.15 13.97
C VAL A 36 1.06 14.01 13.31
N LYS A 37 1.44 15.17 12.78
CA LYS A 37 0.52 16.13 12.14
C LYS A 37 0.56 16.04 10.61
N ASP A 38 1.72 15.65 10.06
CA ASP A 38 1.97 15.66 8.61
C ASP A 38 1.80 14.27 7.96
N GLY A 39 1.21 13.32 8.68
CA GLY A 39 1.01 11.96 8.19
C GLY A 39 -0.07 11.21 8.96
N GLN A 40 -0.48 10.08 8.40
CA GLN A 40 -1.41 9.16 9.03
C GLN A 40 -0.64 7.92 9.48
N VAL A 41 -0.70 7.62 10.78
CA VAL A 41 -0.12 6.41 11.36
C VAL A 41 -1.24 5.44 11.70
N MET A 42 -1.11 4.23 11.19
CA MET A 42 -2.04 3.12 11.46
C MET A 42 -1.28 2.01 12.17
N LEU A 43 -1.83 1.54 13.27
CA LEU A 43 -1.25 0.45 14.06
C LEU A 43 -2.20 -0.74 14.05
N PHE A 44 -1.64 -1.91 13.79
CA PHE A 44 -2.40 -3.17 13.73
C PHE A 44 -1.71 -4.22 14.60
N ALA A 45 -2.50 -4.98 15.33
CA ALA A 45 -2.04 -6.23 15.92
C ALA A 45 -2.00 -7.32 14.83
N PRO A 46 -1.07 -8.30 14.91
CA PRO A 46 -1.06 -9.41 13.98
C PRO A 46 -2.33 -10.27 14.16
N PRO A 47 -2.76 -11.00 13.11
CA PRO A 47 -3.91 -11.89 13.21
C PRO A 47 -3.64 -13.01 14.20
N MET A 48 -4.69 -13.52 14.85
CA MET A 48 -4.57 -14.62 15.80
C MET A 48 -4.05 -15.91 15.15
N ILE A 49 -4.38 -16.12 13.88
CA ILE A 49 -3.92 -17.27 13.10
C ILE A 49 -2.98 -16.78 12.02
N THR A 50 -1.72 -17.19 12.10
CA THR A 50 -0.69 -16.82 11.11
C THR A 50 -1.07 -17.30 9.71
N GLY A 51 -1.03 -16.41 8.73
CA GLY A 51 -1.39 -16.71 7.34
C GLY A 51 -2.84 -16.34 6.96
N TYR A 52 -3.69 -16.03 7.93
CA TYR A 52 -5.07 -15.61 7.70
C TYR A 52 -5.24 -14.09 7.87
N GLY A 53 -4.73 -13.32 6.92
CA GLY A 53 -4.84 -11.87 6.92
C GLY A 53 -3.59 -11.14 7.37
N ALA A 54 -3.62 -9.81 7.24
CA ALA A 54 -2.52 -8.92 7.63
C ALA A 54 -2.71 -8.36 9.05
N SER A 55 -3.93 -8.32 9.56
CA SER A 55 -4.29 -7.78 10.86
C SER A 55 -5.40 -8.59 11.52
N ASN A 56 -5.58 -8.40 12.81
CA ASN A 56 -6.76 -8.87 13.52
C ASN A 56 -8.01 -8.08 13.06
N GLY A 57 -9.20 -8.70 13.12
CA GLY A 57 -10.46 -8.10 12.68
C GLY A 57 -11.01 -8.73 11.41
N PHE A 58 -11.81 -7.97 10.66
CA PHE A 58 -12.40 -8.45 9.42
C PHE A 58 -11.69 -7.87 8.17
N GLU A 59 -11.68 -8.67 7.09
CA GLU A 59 -11.17 -8.28 5.78
C GLU A 59 -12.12 -8.70 4.67
N PHE A 60 -12.37 -7.79 3.74
CA PHE A 60 -13.09 -8.07 2.50
C PHE A 60 -12.57 -7.23 1.34
N ASN A 61 -12.86 -7.66 0.13
CA ASN A 61 -12.54 -6.97 -1.10
C ASN A 61 -13.81 -6.40 -1.70
N LEU A 62 -13.92 -5.08 -1.72
CA LEU A 62 -14.94 -4.38 -2.50
C LEU A 62 -14.57 -4.52 -3.98
N GLN A 63 -15.54 -4.80 -4.85
CA GLN A 63 -15.30 -5.14 -6.25
C GLN A 63 -16.08 -4.22 -7.18
N ASP A 64 -15.43 -3.73 -8.22
CA ASP A 64 -16.08 -3.14 -9.38
C ASP A 64 -16.19 -4.20 -10.49
N LYS A 65 -17.42 -4.61 -10.78
CA LYS A 65 -17.77 -5.57 -11.82
C LYS A 65 -18.19 -4.87 -13.12
N THR A 66 -18.23 -3.54 -13.11
CA THR A 66 -18.60 -2.73 -14.30
C THR A 66 -17.41 -2.51 -15.23
N GLY A 67 -16.17 -2.60 -14.71
CA GLY A 67 -14.97 -2.20 -15.43
C GLY A 67 -14.89 -0.69 -15.69
N GLY A 68 -15.56 0.10 -14.85
CA GLY A 68 -15.64 1.55 -14.98
C GLY A 68 -14.43 2.31 -14.44
N ASP A 69 -14.64 3.57 -14.16
CA ASP A 69 -13.64 4.51 -13.69
C ASP A 69 -13.27 4.24 -12.22
N LEU A 70 -11.98 4.30 -11.90
CA LEU A 70 -11.44 4.11 -10.55
C LEU A 70 -11.88 5.22 -9.59
N ASP A 71 -12.01 6.46 -10.05
CA ASP A 71 -12.46 7.56 -9.20
C ASP A 71 -13.90 7.35 -8.77
N ARG A 72 -14.75 6.90 -9.69
CA ARG A 72 -16.14 6.54 -9.37
C ARG A 72 -16.20 5.36 -8.41
N PHE A 73 -15.36 4.35 -8.60
CA PHE A 73 -15.30 3.22 -7.67
C PHE A 73 -14.84 3.65 -6.28
N PHE A 74 -13.88 4.56 -6.20
CA PHE A 74 -13.43 5.12 -4.92
C PHE A 74 -14.53 5.91 -4.21
N GLU A 75 -15.32 6.72 -4.94
CA GLU A 75 -16.47 7.41 -4.37
C GLU A 75 -17.49 6.43 -3.77
N VAL A 76 -17.83 5.36 -4.50
CA VAL A 76 -18.73 4.30 -4.00
C VAL A 76 -18.15 3.65 -2.74
N ALA A 77 -16.86 3.35 -2.74
CA ALA A 77 -16.18 2.79 -1.59
C ALA A 77 -16.21 3.72 -0.37
N GLN A 78 -15.99 5.03 -0.57
CA GLN A 78 -16.04 6.01 0.52
C GLN A 78 -17.46 6.16 1.09
N GLN A 79 -18.48 6.18 0.25
CA GLN A 79 -19.87 6.23 0.71
C GLN A 79 -20.23 4.98 1.52
N PHE A 80 -19.87 3.82 1.01
CA PHE A 80 -20.07 2.54 1.70
C PHE A 80 -19.36 2.51 3.06
N LEU A 81 -18.07 2.86 3.11
CA LEU A 81 -17.29 2.93 4.33
C LEU A 81 -17.83 3.98 5.32
N GLY A 82 -18.36 5.10 4.81
CA GLY A 82 -19.00 6.13 5.62
C GLY A 82 -20.21 5.60 6.39
N VAL A 83 -21.07 4.83 5.72
CA VAL A 83 -22.25 4.20 6.37
C VAL A 83 -21.81 3.06 7.29
N LEU A 84 -20.86 2.22 6.84
CA LEU A 84 -20.38 1.10 7.64
C LEU A 84 -19.75 1.57 8.97
N ASN A 85 -18.99 2.65 8.96
CA ASN A 85 -18.39 3.24 10.17
C ASN A 85 -19.41 3.86 11.14
N GLN A 86 -20.66 4.06 10.73
CA GLN A 86 -21.74 4.53 11.61
C GLN A 86 -22.48 3.37 12.31
N ARG A 87 -22.21 2.14 11.90
CA ARG A 87 -22.84 0.95 12.53
C ARG A 87 -22.39 0.76 13.96
N PRO A 88 -23.29 0.39 14.89
CA PRO A 88 -22.96 0.14 16.28
C PRO A 88 -21.99 -1.06 16.46
N GLU A 89 -21.98 -2.00 15.52
CA GLU A 89 -21.14 -3.18 15.56
C GLU A 89 -19.69 -2.90 15.16
N ILE A 90 -19.45 -1.84 14.41
CA ILE A 90 -18.14 -1.54 13.77
C ILE A 90 -17.38 -0.48 14.56
N MET A 91 -16.15 -0.78 14.93
CA MET A 91 -15.23 0.18 15.54
C MET A 91 -14.61 1.09 14.47
N TYR A 92 -14.10 0.49 13.40
CA TYR A 92 -13.65 1.17 12.19
C TYR A 92 -13.61 0.21 11.00
N ALA A 93 -13.78 0.77 9.81
CA ALA A 93 -13.54 0.12 8.52
C ALA A 93 -12.83 1.11 7.59
N MET A 94 -11.81 0.66 6.88
CA MET A 94 -10.97 1.53 6.08
C MET A 94 -10.34 0.79 4.90
N THR A 95 -9.99 1.56 3.87
CA THR A 95 -9.15 1.10 2.77
C THR A 95 -7.87 1.92 2.71
N THR A 96 -6.77 1.30 2.31
CA THR A 96 -5.50 1.98 2.06
C THR A 96 -5.38 2.45 0.61
N PHE A 97 -6.36 2.16 -0.23
CA PHE A 97 -6.37 2.63 -1.61
C PHE A 97 -6.42 4.16 -1.67
N ASN A 98 -5.52 4.72 -2.47
CA ASN A 98 -5.45 6.16 -2.70
C ASN A 98 -5.37 6.42 -4.22
N PRO A 99 -6.43 6.98 -4.84
CA PRO A 99 -6.44 7.29 -6.27
C PRO A 99 -5.53 8.47 -6.62
N ASN A 100 -5.18 9.30 -5.64
CA ASN A 100 -4.42 10.53 -5.79
C ASN A 100 -3.00 10.44 -5.19
N PHE A 101 -2.36 9.28 -5.34
CA PHE A 101 -0.99 9.13 -4.89
C PHE A 101 -0.04 9.96 -5.77
N PRO A 102 0.84 10.80 -5.19
CA PRO A 102 1.75 11.62 -5.97
C PRO A 102 2.83 10.76 -6.65
N GLN A 103 3.00 10.97 -7.94
CA GLN A 103 3.95 10.25 -8.79
C GLN A 103 4.68 11.24 -9.68
N TYR A 104 5.80 10.81 -10.26
CA TYR A 104 6.50 11.54 -11.28
C TYR A 104 6.43 10.79 -12.61
N MET A 105 5.85 11.45 -13.61
CA MET A 105 5.92 10.99 -14.99
C MET A 105 7.29 11.39 -15.56
N VAL A 106 7.95 10.42 -16.16
CA VAL A 106 9.22 10.62 -16.87
C VAL A 106 8.89 10.87 -18.33
N ASP A 107 9.02 12.11 -18.78
CA ASP A 107 8.82 12.50 -20.16
C ASP A 107 10.18 12.50 -20.88
N ILE A 108 10.44 11.53 -21.77
CA ILE A 108 11.71 11.36 -22.49
C ILE A 108 11.61 11.95 -23.88
N ASP A 109 12.58 12.80 -24.24
CA ASP A 109 12.75 13.34 -25.58
C ASP A 109 13.51 12.32 -26.46
N ALA A 110 12.74 11.44 -27.10
CA ALA A 110 13.30 10.39 -27.94
C ALA A 110 14.10 10.94 -29.14
N ALA A 111 13.76 12.13 -29.62
CA ALA A 111 14.48 12.77 -30.74
C ALA A 111 15.88 13.21 -30.31
N LYS A 112 15.99 13.88 -29.15
CA LYS A 112 17.29 14.23 -28.57
C LYS A 112 18.14 13.02 -28.21
N CYS A 113 17.52 11.97 -27.64
CA CYS A 113 18.21 10.72 -27.37
C CYS A 113 18.84 10.18 -28.65
N LYS A 114 18.06 10.07 -29.74
CA LYS A 114 18.54 9.55 -31.01
C LYS A 114 19.67 10.41 -31.62
N GLN A 115 19.56 11.73 -31.55
CA GLN A 115 20.61 12.64 -32.02
C GLN A 115 21.92 12.45 -31.26
N ALA A 116 21.85 12.16 -29.98
CA ALA A 116 22.99 11.87 -29.12
C ALA A 116 23.47 10.42 -29.18
N GLY A 117 22.89 9.56 -30.02
CA GLY A 117 23.23 8.13 -30.11
C GLY A 117 22.74 7.29 -28.93
N LEU A 118 21.77 7.80 -28.15
CA LEU A 118 21.14 7.12 -27.02
C LEU A 118 19.76 6.57 -27.41
N SER A 119 19.32 5.59 -26.65
CA SER A 119 17.94 5.12 -26.71
C SER A 119 17.16 5.58 -25.45
N PRO A 120 15.83 5.70 -25.50
CA PRO A 120 15.01 5.89 -24.30
C PRO A 120 15.27 4.83 -23.21
N SER A 121 15.63 3.60 -23.62
CA SER A 121 15.98 2.52 -22.69
C SER A 121 17.23 2.84 -21.86
N ASP A 122 18.21 3.52 -22.44
CA ASP A 122 19.44 3.89 -21.71
C ASP A 122 19.12 4.88 -20.58
N ILE A 123 18.21 5.83 -20.85
CA ILE A 123 17.71 6.77 -19.84
C ILE A 123 16.99 6.03 -18.71
N LEU A 124 16.06 5.13 -19.05
CA LEU A 124 15.29 4.37 -18.07
C LEU A 124 16.18 3.45 -17.24
N THR A 125 17.16 2.78 -17.86
CA THR A 125 18.10 1.90 -17.15
C THR A 125 18.98 2.71 -16.19
N THR A 126 19.41 3.91 -16.58
CA THR A 126 20.14 4.80 -15.69
C THR A 126 19.29 5.21 -14.50
N LEU A 127 18.06 5.65 -14.72
CA LEU A 127 17.12 6.00 -13.65
C LEU A 127 16.83 4.81 -12.73
N GLN A 128 16.67 3.61 -13.30
CA GLN A 128 16.49 2.39 -12.52
C GLN A 128 17.67 2.15 -11.58
N GLY A 129 18.91 2.29 -12.08
CA GLY A 129 20.12 2.13 -11.26
C GLY A 129 20.18 3.13 -10.10
N TYR A 130 19.76 4.37 -10.33
CA TYR A 130 19.77 5.40 -9.29
C TYR A 130 18.62 5.27 -8.30
N PHE A 131 17.39 5.16 -8.76
CA PHE A 131 16.18 5.24 -7.91
C PHE A 131 15.57 3.88 -7.56
N GLY A 132 15.44 2.98 -8.55
CA GLY A 132 14.76 1.71 -8.39
C GLY A 132 15.63 0.57 -7.87
N GLY A 133 16.93 0.69 -8.07
CA GLY A 133 17.90 -0.39 -7.85
C GLY A 133 17.98 -1.36 -9.03
N LEU A 134 19.22 -1.62 -9.45
CA LEU A 134 19.54 -2.56 -10.51
C LEU A 134 19.96 -3.90 -9.91
N TYR A 135 19.26 -4.95 -10.26
CA TYR A 135 19.68 -6.31 -9.92
C TYR A 135 20.88 -6.70 -10.78
N ALA A 136 22.04 -6.86 -10.15
CA ALA A 136 23.30 -7.11 -10.84
C ALA A 136 23.65 -8.60 -10.90
N SER A 137 23.54 -9.31 -9.78
CA SER A 137 23.91 -10.72 -9.69
C SER A 137 23.41 -11.38 -8.41
N ASN A 138 23.76 -12.65 -8.24
CA ASN A 138 23.58 -13.39 -6.99
C ASN A 138 24.93 -13.91 -6.47
N PHE A 139 25.02 -14.10 -5.16
CA PHE A 139 26.08 -14.91 -4.58
C PHE A 139 25.54 -15.86 -3.49
N ASN A 140 26.20 -16.99 -3.33
CA ASN A 140 25.85 -17.96 -2.30
C ASN A 140 26.78 -17.78 -1.08
N ARG A 141 26.19 -17.67 0.11
CA ARG A 141 26.90 -17.64 1.37
C ARG A 141 26.07 -18.29 2.48
N PHE A 142 26.71 -19.08 3.32
CA PHE A 142 26.04 -19.79 4.42
C PHE A 142 24.82 -20.63 3.98
N GLY A 143 24.89 -21.28 2.82
CA GLY A 143 23.79 -22.07 2.26
C GLY A 143 22.56 -21.26 1.80
N LYS A 144 22.69 -19.95 1.71
CA LYS A 144 21.61 -19.03 1.24
C LYS A 144 22.06 -18.27 0.00
N LEU A 145 21.09 -18.00 -0.88
CA LEU A 145 21.26 -17.16 -2.05
C LEU A 145 20.97 -15.70 -1.68
N TYR A 146 21.94 -14.82 -1.90
CA TYR A 146 21.81 -13.37 -1.70
C TYR A 146 21.79 -12.66 -3.04
N ARG A 147 20.88 -11.67 -3.17
CA ARG A 147 20.82 -10.81 -4.34
C ARG A 147 21.76 -9.62 -4.17
N VAL A 148 22.49 -9.28 -5.24
CA VAL A 148 23.29 -8.06 -5.33
C VAL A 148 22.46 -7.01 -6.05
N MET A 149 22.12 -5.94 -5.32
CA MET A 149 21.40 -4.79 -5.87
C MET A 149 22.34 -3.59 -5.90
N ILE A 150 22.38 -2.88 -7.01
CA ILE A 150 23.12 -1.62 -7.19
C ILE A 150 22.11 -0.49 -7.16
N GLN A 151 22.34 0.48 -6.30
CA GLN A 151 21.49 1.67 -6.19
C GLN A 151 22.35 2.85 -5.74
N ALA A 152 21.98 4.06 -6.14
CA ALA A 152 22.65 5.26 -5.63
C ALA A 152 22.42 5.44 -4.13
N ASP A 153 23.38 6.11 -3.49
CA ASP A 153 23.24 6.48 -2.08
C ASP A 153 21.99 7.34 -1.85
N PRO A 154 21.36 7.27 -0.66
CA PRO A 154 20.15 8.02 -0.37
C PRO A 154 20.26 9.52 -0.67
N GLU A 155 21.39 10.14 -0.37
CA GLU A 155 21.64 11.57 -0.62
C GLU A 155 21.61 11.94 -2.10
N ALA A 156 22.00 11.01 -2.99
CA ALA A 156 22.01 11.23 -4.45
C ALA A 156 20.62 10.98 -5.10
N ARG A 157 19.58 10.61 -4.34
CA ARG A 157 18.25 10.30 -4.87
C ARG A 157 17.10 10.78 -4.01
N ILE A 158 17.35 11.74 -3.11
CA ILE A 158 16.37 12.18 -2.11
C ILE A 158 15.29 13.10 -2.69
N SER A 159 15.59 13.79 -3.78
CA SER A 159 14.68 14.78 -4.37
C SER A 159 14.76 14.79 -5.91
N PRO A 160 13.76 15.39 -6.60
CA PRO A 160 13.81 15.58 -8.06
C PRO A 160 15.04 16.33 -8.54
N GLU A 161 15.59 17.26 -7.73
CA GLU A 161 16.79 18.03 -8.03
C GLU A 161 18.04 17.17 -8.12
N SER A 162 18.04 15.99 -7.49
CA SER A 162 19.13 15.01 -7.59
C SER A 162 19.38 14.57 -9.05
N LEU A 163 18.39 14.70 -9.95
CA LEU A 163 18.56 14.40 -11.39
C LEU A 163 19.65 15.26 -12.04
N ASN A 164 19.91 16.48 -11.54
CA ASN A 164 20.92 17.36 -12.11
C ASN A 164 22.35 16.79 -11.99
N GLY A 165 22.57 15.88 -11.04
CA GLY A 165 23.83 15.19 -10.85
C GLY A 165 23.98 13.87 -11.60
N ILE A 166 22.90 13.41 -12.28
CA ILE A 166 22.91 12.11 -12.96
C ILE A 166 23.41 12.28 -14.38
N MET A 167 24.39 11.47 -14.75
CA MET A 167 24.96 11.43 -16.09
C MET A 167 24.58 10.14 -16.79
N VAL A 168 24.29 10.22 -18.08
CA VAL A 168 24.13 9.07 -18.96
C VAL A 168 25.32 8.94 -19.89
N ARG A 169 25.67 7.70 -20.20
CA ARG A 169 26.81 7.40 -21.06
C ARG A 169 26.36 7.29 -22.51
N ASN A 170 27.02 8.04 -23.40
CA ASN A 170 26.93 7.91 -24.84
C ASN A 170 28.29 7.45 -25.38
N GLY A 171 28.47 6.16 -25.59
CA GLY A 171 29.76 5.62 -25.99
C GLY A 171 30.86 5.96 -24.99
N THR A 172 31.76 6.89 -25.34
CA THR A 172 32.86 7.34 -24.49
C THR A 172 32.52 8.62 -23.70
N GLU A 173 31.47 9.32 -24.07
CA GLU A 173 31.10 10.60 -23.49
C GLU A 173 30.00 10.43 -22.42
N MET A 174 29.93 11.41 -21.53
CA MET A 174 28.89 11.50 -20.50
C MET A 174 28.10 12.79 -20.68
N ALA A 175 26.78 12.73 -20.59
CA ALA A 175 25.90 13.88 -20.68
C ALA A 175 24.89 13.90 -19.53
N PRO A 176 24.48 15.08 -19.03
CA PRO A 176 23.45 15.18 -18.01
C PRO A 176 22.12 14.58 -18.49
N ILE A 177 21.51 13.73 -17.67
CA ILE A 177 20.24 13.07 -18.01
C ILE A 177 19.11 14.06 -18.28
N THR A 178 19.15 15.21 -17.62
CA THR A 178 18.17 16.30 -17.76
C THR A 178 18.12 16.93 -19.16
N GLN A 179 19.11 16.67 -20.01
CA GLN A 179 19.05 17.06 -21.42
C GLN A 179 18.05 16.22 -22.23
N PHE A 180 17.79 15.01 -21.81
CA PHE A 180 17.03 14.00 -22.54
C PHE A 180 15.66 13.72 -21.93
N MET A 181 15.39 14.18 -20.71
CA MET A 181 14.13 13.94 -20.03
C MET A 181 13.76 15.08 -19.10
N SER A 182 12.48 15.13 -18.75
CA SER A 182 11.95 15.98 -17.69
C SER A 182 11.02 15.17 -16.79
N LEU A 183 10.83 15.65 -15.55
CA LEU A 183 9.85 15.11 -14.62
C LEU A 183 8.63 16.00 -14.56
N ARG A 184 7.46 15.38 -14.64
CA ARG A 184 6.18 16.06 -14.43
C ARG A 184 5.44 15.39 -13.28
N LYS A 185 5.10 16.15 -12.24
CA LYS A 185 4.32 15.64 -11.13
C LYS A 185 2.90 15.33 -11.59
N ILE A 186 2.46 14.12 -11.33
CA ILE A 186 1.11 13.63 -11.60
C ILE A 186 0.53 13.00 -10.35
N TYR A 187 -0.77 12.76 -10.38
CA TYR A 187 -1.48 12.03 -9.34
C TYR A 187 -2.20 10.86 -9.98
N GLY A 188 -2.17 9.72 -9.32
CA GLY A 188 -2.81 8.51 -9.80
C GLY A 188 -2.79 7.41 -8.75
N PRO A 189 -3.43 6.27 -8.99
CA PRO A 189 -3.41 5.18 -8.04
C PRO A 189 -2.00 4.60 -7.90
N ASP A 190 -1.60 4.32 -6.67
CA ASP A 190 -0.34 3.65 -6.34
C ASP A 190 -0.28 2.24 -6.94
N ASN A 191 -1.36 1.50 -6.75
CA ASN A 191 -1.55 0.19 -7.32
C ASN A 191 -3.04 -0.05 -7.64
N ILE A 192 -3.30 -0.95 -8.57
CA ILE A 192 -4.64 -1.42 -8.90
C ILE A 192 -4.68 -2.92 -8.61
N ASN A 193 -5.41 -3.29 -7.56
CA ASN A 193 -5.60 -4.68 -7.18
C ASN A 193 -6.80 -5.30 -7.89
N ARG A 194 -6.72 -6.59 -8.13
CA ARG A 194 -7.84 -7.39 -8.62
C ARG A 194 -8.05 -8.58 -7.71
N PHE A 195 -9.30 -8.87 -7.43
CA PHE A 195 -9.73 -10.05 -6.70
C PHE A 195 -10.80 -10.77 -7.52
N ASN A 196 -10.60 -12.05 -7.77
CA ASN A 196 -11.46 -12.85 -8.66
C ASN A 196 -11.70 -12.15 -10.02
N MET A 197 -10.61 -11.59 -10.61
CA MET A 197 -10.56 -10.88 -11.90
C MET A 197 -11.23 -9.49 -11.92
N TYR A 198 -11.95 -9.08 -10.89
CA TYR A 198 -12.54 -7.76 -10.79
C TYR A 198 -11.58 -6.77 -10.12
N THR A 199 -11.61 -5.52 -10.58
CA THR A 199 -10.92 -4.43 -9.88
C THR A 199 -11.45 -4.33 -8.46
N SER A 200 -10.54 -4.31 -7.48
CA SER A 200 -10.92 -4.41 -6.07
C SER A 200 -10.18 -3.42 -5.18
N MET A 201 -10.86 -3.02 -4.11
CA MET A 201 -10.29 -2.29 -3.00
C MET A 201 -10.38 -3.15 -1.74
N LYS A 202 -9.23 -3.46 -1.16
CA LYS A 202 -9.19 -4.19 0.11
C LYS A 202 -9.67 -3.27 1.23
N VAL A 203 -10.63 -3.75 1.99
CA VAL A 203 -11.13 -3.11 3.20
C VAL A 203 -10.73 -3.97 4.39
N SER A 204 -10.16 -3.32 5.40
CA SER A 204 -9.86 -3.92 6.69
C SER A 204 -10.54 -3.14 7.78
N GLY A 205 -10.97 -3.81 8.82
CA GLY A 205 -11.66 -3.16 9.92
C GLY A 205 -11.72 -4.04 11.16
N MET A 206 -12.30 -3.47 12.21
CA MET A 206 -12.42 -4.14 13.50
C MET A 206 -13.82 -3.94 14.06
N PRO A 207 -14.43 -5.01 14.62
CA PRO A 207 -15.65 -4.88 15.39
C PRO A 207 -15.39 -4.13 16.71
N LYS A 208 -16.44 -3.56 17.30
CA LYS A 208 -16.33 -2.98 18.65
C LYS A 208 -16.08 -4.07 19.70
N PRO A 209 -15.44 -3.70 20.81
CA PRO A 209 -15.28 -4.62 21.93
C PRO A 209 -16.62 -5.24 22.36
N GLY A 210 -16.64 -6.55 22.50
CA GLY A 210 -17.86 -7.31 22.87
C GLY A 210 -18.79 -7.69 21.71
N VAL A 211 -18.50 -7.23 20.49
CA VAL A 211 -19.22 -7.65 19.27
C VAL A 211 -18.47 -8.82 18.64
N SER A 212 -19.21 -9.86 18.28
CA SER A 212 -18.65 -11.03 17.59
C SER A 212 -18.31 -10.74 16.12
N SER A 213 -17.38 -11.51 15.55
CA SER A 213 -17.06 -11.45 14.11
C SER A 213 -18.30 -11.71 13.24
N GLY A 214 -19.16 -12.65 13.65
CA GLY A 214 -20.41 -12.94 12.93
C GLY A 214 -21.40 -11.77 12.90
N GLU A 215 -21.51 -11.01 13.99
CA GLU A 215 -22.33 -9.77 14.01
C GLU A 215 -21.75 -8.70 13.11
N ALA A 216 -20.44 -8.56 13.10
CA ALA A 216 -19.77 -7.61 12.18
C ALA A 216 -19.95 -8.02 10.70
N ILE A 217 -19.85 -9.31 10.38
CA ILE A 217 -20.12 -9.85 9.03
C ILE A 217 -21.54 -9.52 8.60
N LYS A 218 -22.55 -9.77 9.44
CA LYS A 218 -23.96 -9.44 9.15
C LYS A 218 -24.14 -7.94 8.91
N ALA A 219 -23.53 -7.09 9.73
CA ALA A 219 -23.59 -5.64 9.54
C ALA A 219 -23.00 -5.20 8.20
N ILE A 220 -21.90 -5.81 7.77
CA ILE A 220 -21.27 -5.56 6.47
C ILE A 220 -22.22 -5.97 5.32
N GLU A 221 -22.82 -7.17 5.41
CA GLU A 221 -23.78 -7.68 4.42
C GLU A 221 -25.02 -6.80 4.29
N GLU A 222 -25.60 -6.36 5.42
CA GLU A 222 -26.74 -5.44 5.44
C GLU A 222 -26.42 -4.09 4.77
N VAL A 223 -25.29 -3.47 5.14
CA VAL A 223 -24.87 -2.21 4.52
C VAL A 223 -24.60 -2.40 3.04
N ALA A 224 -23.97 -3.52 2.64
CA ALA A 224 -23.67 -3.81 1.25
C ALA A 224 -24.97 -3.96 0.42
N SER A 225 -25.97 -4.66 0.95
CA SER A 225 -27.25 -4.84 0.26
C SER A 225 -28.01 -3.53 0.07
N GLN A 226 -27.82 -2.55 0.95
CA GLN A 226 -28.51 -1.26 0.91
C GLN A 226 -27.77 -0.19 0.10
N MET A 227 -26.43 -0.22 0.11
CA MET A 227 -25.61 0.89 -0.36
C MET A 227 -24.87 0.62 -1.65
N LEU A 228 -24.55 -0.64 -1.97
CA LEU A 228 -23.79 -0.94 -3.18
C LEU A 228 -24.70 -0.85 -4.42
N PRO A 229 -24.35 0.03 -5.39
CA PRO A 229 -25.09 0.11 -6.64
C PRO A 229 -24.93 -1.17 -7.48
N THR A 230 -25.84 -1.37 -8.43
CA THR A 230 -25.73 -2.48 -9.40
C THR A 230 -24.37 -2.44 -10.10
N GLY A 231 -23.72 -3.58 -10.18
CA GLY A 231 -22.37 -3.72 -10.77
C GLY A 231 -21.23 -3.58 -9.77
N TYR A 232 -21.52 -3.25 -8.51
CA TYR A 232 -20.54 -3.32 -7.42
C TYR A 232 -20.89 -4.48 -6.49
N GLY A 233 -19.88 -5.06 -5.89
CA GLY A 233 -20.06 -6.17 -4.97
C GLY A 233 -18.91 -6.24 -3.96
N PHE A 234 -18.93 -7.24 -3.13
CA PHE A 234 -17.85 -7.52 -2.20
C PHE A 234 -17.69 -9.02 -1.98
N GLU A 235 -16.52 -9.42 -1.56
CA GLU A 235 -16.23 -10.78 -1.16
C GLU A 235 -15.32 -10.77 0.07
N PHE A 236 -15.66 -11.57 1.07
CA PHE A 236 -14.79 -11.76 2.23
C PHE A 236 -13.50 -12.46 1.83
N SER A 237 -12.44 -12.13 2.52
CA SER A 237 -11.12 -12.74 2.37
C SER A 237 -10.56 -13.11 3.74
N SER A 238 -9.47 -13.88 3.72
CA SER A 238 -8.78 -14.28 4.96
C SER A 238 -9.70 -15.04 5.92
N LEU A 239 -9.57 -14.82 7.22
CA LEU A 239 -10.37 -15.49 8.25
C LEU A 239 -11.87 -15.20 8.10
N SER A 240 -12.24 -13.99 7.71
CA SER A 240 -13.66 -13.59 7.57
C SER A 240 -14.41 -14.45 6.56
N ARG A 241 -13.73 -14.97 5.53
CA ARG A 241 -14.33 -15.90 4.57
C ARG A 241 -14.64 -17.25 5.19
N GLU A 242 -13.74 -17.76 6.02
CA GLU A 242 -13.94 -19.03 6.72
C GLU A 242 -15.07 -18.91 7.75
N GLU A 243 -15.12 -17.80 8.49
CA GLU A 243 -16.18 -17.51 9.46
C GLU A 243 -17.56 -17.40 8.80
N GLN A 244 -17.66 -16.74 7.63
CA GLN A 244 -18.90 -16.67 6.86
C GLN A 244 -19.38 -18.06 6.41
N SER A 245 -18.45 -18.97 6.08
CA SER A 245 -18.79 -20.31 5.59
C SER A 245 -19.22 -21.28 6.68
N THR A 246 -18.91 -20.99 7.94
CA THR A 246 -19.20 -21.86 9.11
C THR A 246 -20.36 -21.37 9.97
N GLY A 247 -20.87 -20.18 9.76
CA GLY A 247 -22.01 -19.58 10.46
C GLY A 247 -23.27 -19.65 9.66
#